data_9bd573ce432a0edf4da597af906296c5
#
_entry.id   9bd573ce432a0edf4da597af906296c5
#
_cell.length_a   1.000
_cell.length_b   1.000
_cell.length_c   1.000
_cell.angle_alpha   90.00
_cell.angle_beta   90.00
_cell.angle_gamma   90.00
#
_symmetry.space_group_name_H-M   'P 1'
#
loop_
_entity.id
_entity.type
_entity.pdbx_description
1 polymer ?
#
loop_
_entity_poly.entity_id
_entity_poly.type
_entity_poly.pdbx_seq_one_letter_code
_entity_poly.pdbx_strand_id
1 'polypeptide(L)'
;MKKYAILLLVVCAGAMVMIAGCTSSSNPSPSPNPSSGPVTSISNQNTVSIQNYAFSPSTLSIQKGANVTWKNDDSVPHRILSDTNAFSSPTLNKGDVYTFQFNSTGTFAYHCSIHTYMTGTITVTATSTATSTAAPTAAAPIY
;
A
#
# COMPACT_ATOMS: atom_id res chain seq x y z
N MET A 1 1.06 33.49 -42.30
CA MET A 1 -0.21 33.67 -43.04
C MET A 1 -1.09 32.46 -42.74
N LYS A 2 -2.26 32.74 -42.33
CA LYS A 2 -3.54 32.05 -42.13
C LYS A 2 -3.89 31.77 -40.68
N LYS A 3 -4.64 32.67 -40.22
CA LYS A 3 -5.74 32.87 -39.29
C LYS A 3 -6.85 31.84 -39.50
N TYR A 4 -7.24 31.13 -38.45
CA TYR A 4 -8.60 30.62 -38.33
C TYR A 4 -9.05 30.78 -36.88
N ALA A 5 -9.81 31.84 -36.67
CA ALA A 5 -10.71 32.00 -35.55
C ALA A 5 -12.01 31.25 -35.93
N ILE A 6 -12.48 30.39 -35.06
CA ILE A 6 -13.88 29.95 -35.09
C ILE A 6 -14.40 29.99 -33.65
N LEU A 7 -15.18 31.02 -33.45
CA LEU A 7 -16.10 31.28 -32.35
C LEU A 7 -17.33 30.39 -32.55
N LEU A 8 -17.71 29.59 -31.56
CA LEU A 8 -19.03 29.00 -31.51
C LEU A 8 -19.57 29.01 -30.09
N LEU A 9 -20.34 30.08 -29.84
CA LEU A 9 -21.29 30.23 -28.74
C LEU A 9 -22.50 29.31 -28.99
N VAL A 10 -22.75 28.39 -28.06
CA VAL A 10 -24.09 27.80 -27.93
C VAL A 10 -24.54 27.94 -26.50
N VAL A 11 -25.46 28.89 -26.32
CA VAL A 11 -26.30 29.05 -25.14
C VAL A 11 -27.46 28.06 -25.27
N CYS A 12 -27.63 27.21 -24.28
CA CYS A 12 -28.90 26.53 -24.03
C CYS A 12 -29.27 26.64 -22.57
N ALA A 13 -30.20 27.53 -22.31
CA ALA A 13 -30.98 27.62 -21.08
C ALA A 13 -32.04 26.50 -21.07
N GLY A 14 -32.35 25.98 -19.91
CA GLY A 14 -33.61 25.28 -19.74
C GLY A 14 -33.66 24.18 -18.71
N ALA A 15 -34.38 24.51 -17.68
CA ALA A 15 -35.31 23.72 -16.89
C ALA A 15 -34.82 23.08 -15.59
N MET A 16 -35.13 23.76 -14.57
CA MET A 16 -35.31 23.43 -13.15
C MET A 16 -36.42 22.39 -12.99
N VAL A 17 -36.11 21.23 -12.39
CA VAL A 17 -37.14 20.36 -11.79
C VAL A 17 -36.72 20.04 -10.36
N MET A 18 -37.44 20.66 -9.43
CA MET A 18 -37.44 20.31 -8.01
C MET A 18 -38.32 19.06 -7.83
N ILE A 19 -37.73 17.98 -7.28
CA ILE A 19 -38.54 16.93 -6.65
C ILE A 19 -37.96 16.69 -5.25
N ALA A 20 -38.70 17.20 -4.26
CA ALA A 20 -38.55 16.87 -2.86
C ALA A 20 -39.10 15.45 -2.64
N GLY A 21 -38.26 14.58 -2.09
CA GLY A 21 -38.64 13.24 -1.65
C GLY A 21 -37.86 12.88 -0.41
N CYS A 22 -38.33 13.26 0.77
CA CYS A 22 -37.90 12.75 2.06
C CYS A 22 -38.39 11.30 2.22
N THR A 23 -37.48 10.34 2.30
CA THR A 23 -37.76 9.07 2.95
C THR A 23 -36.62 8.80 3.93
N SER A 24 -36.89 9.02 5.20
CA SER A 24 -36.09 8.57 6.33
C SER A 24 -36.12 7.03 6.34
N SER A 25 -34.99 6.40 6.05
CA SER A 25 -34.77 5.00 6.32
C SER A 25 -33.79 4.90 7.49
N SER A 26 -34.35 4.67 8.67
CA SER A 26 -33.59 4.33 9.88
C SER A 26 -32.99 2.94 9.69
N ASN A 27 -31.67 2.90 9.49
CA ASN A 27 -30.91 1.66 9.49
C ASN A 27 -30.52 1.34 10.95
N PRO A 28 -30.89 0.19 11.51
CA PRO A 28 -30.46 -0.19 12.86
C PRO A 28 -28.95 -0.43 12.88
N SER A 29 -28.30 0.29 13.76
CA SER A 29 -26.87 0.09 14.12
C SER A 29 -26.63 -1.35 14.58
N PRO A 30 -25.67 -2.09 14.01
CA PRO A 30 -25.29 -3.36 14.60
C PRO A 30 -24.49 -3.11 15.89
N SER A 31 -25.02 -3.65 16.97
CA SER A 31 -24.38 -3.76 18.29
C SER A 31 -22.98 -4.39 18.16
N PRO A 32 -21.96 -3.87 18.87
CA PRO A 32 -20.66 -4.53 18.88
C PRO A 32 -20.74 -5.84 19.67
N ASN A 33 -20.59 -6.94 18.99
CA ASN A 33 -20.40 -8.24 19.61
C ASN A 33 -18.93 -8.35 20.06
N PRO A 34 -18.61 -8.44 21.36
CA PRO A 34 -17.25 -8.63 21.82
C PRO A 34 -16.93 -10.13 21.90
N SER A 35 -16.54 -10.72 20.80
CA SER A 35 -15.87 -12.02 20.82
C SER A 35 -15.06 -12.21 19.55
N SER A 36 -13.87 -11.66 19.58
CA SER A 36 -12.83 -12.02 18.64
C SER A 36 -11.53 -12.05 19.42
N GLY A 37 -11.03 -13.24 19.64
CA GLY A 37 -9.65 -13.44 20.07
C GLY A 37 -8.69 -12.70 19.13
N PRO A 38 -7.40 -12.57 19.50
CA PRO A 38 -6.44 -11.84 18.69
C PRO A 38 -6.28 -12.55 17.34
N VAL A 39 -7.13 -12.22 16.40
CA VAL A 39 -6.83 -12.43 14.98
C VAL A 39 -5.70 -11.45 14.68
N THR A 40 -4.49 -11.93 14.75
CA THR A 40 -3.36 -11.28 14.12
C THR A 40 -3.69 -11.24 12.64
N SER A 41 -4.45 -10.25 12.25
CA SER A 41 -4.59 -9.87 10.86
C SER A 41 -3.22 -9.39 10.44
N ILE A 42 -2.41 -10.30 9.90
CA ILE A 42 -1.25 -9.95 9.11
C ILE A 42 -1.85 -9.29 7.86
N SER A 43 -2.21 -8.03 7.98
CA SER A 43 -2.40 -7.15 6.85
C SER A 43 -1.02 -6.98 6.23
N ASN A 44 -0.62 -7.96 5.42
CA ASN A 44 0.59 -7.87 4.60
C ASN A 44 0.36 -6.83 3.49
N GLN A 45 0.04 -5.62 3.89
CA GLN A 45 0.08 -4.47 3.00
C GLN A 45 1.51 -3.94 2.95
N ASN A 46 2.44 -4.80 2.50
CA ASN A 46 3.81 -4.40 2.21
C ASN A 46 3.82 -3.59 0.90
N THR A 47 3.03 -2.52 0.89
CA THR A 47 2.89 -1.64 -0.27
C THR A 47 3.57 -0.31 0.04
N VAL A 48 4.35 0.16 -0.91
CA VAL A 48 4.97 1.48 -0.91
C VAL A 48 4.36 2.28 -2.05
N SER A 49 3.66 3.36 -1.72
CA SER A 49 3.18 4.32 -2.73
C SER A 49 4.31 5.25 -3.13
N ILE A 50 4.40 5.55 -4.42
CA ILE A 50 5.28 6.58 -4.98
C ILE A 50 4.38 7.76 -5.29
N GLN A 51 4.49 8.83 -4.49
CA GLN A 51 3.65 10.01 -4.61
C GLN A 51 4.43 11.27 -4.23
N ASN A 52 4.22 12.36 -4.97
CA ASN A 52 4.88 13.64 -4.74
C ASN A 52 6.40 13.52 -4.69
N TYR A 53 6.98 12.72 -5.59
CA TYR A 53 8.42 12.45 -5.65
C TYR A 53 8.98 11.85 -4.34
N ALA A 54 8.21 11.02 -3.66
CA ALA A 54 8.61 10.35 -2.42
C ALA A 54 8.08 8.91 -2.36
N PHE A 55 8.77 8.04 -1.61
CA PHE A 55 8.29 6.72 -1.23
C PHE A 55 7.52 6.82 0.10
N SER A 56 6.31 6.24 0.14
CA SER A 56 5.48 6.25 1.34
C SER A 56 4.93 4.85 1.65
N PRO A 57 5.32 4.23 2.77
CA PRO A 57 6.32 4.69 3.72
C PRO A 57 7.76 4.68 3.14
N SER A 58 8.62 5.57 3.61
CA SER A 58 10.04 5.59 3.20
C SER A 58 10.85 4.47 3.86
N THR A 59 10.38 3.94 4.98
CA THR A 59 10.96 2.77 5.67
C THR A 59 9.87 1.75 5.93
N LEU A 60 10.12 0.50 5.54
CA LEU A 60 9.18 -0.60 5.72
C LEU A 60 9.91 -1.81 6.32
N SER A 61 9.34 -2.38 7.39
CA SER A 61 9.85 -3.61 8.01
C SER A 61 8.95 -4.78 7.62
N ILE A 62 9.57 -5.85 7.13
CA ILE A 62 8.89 -7.05 6.65
C ILE A 62 9.55 -8.31 7.19
N GLN A 63 8.89 -9.45 7.04
CA GLN A 63 9.47 -10.75 7.33
C GLN A 63 10.12 -11.34 6.08
N LYS A 64 11.15 -12.19 6.28
CA LYS A 64 11.76 -12.97 5.20
C LYS A 64 10.70 -13.77 4.44
N GLY A 65 10.79 -13.76 3.12
CA GLY A 65 9.83 -14.40 2.21
C GLY A 65 8.65 -13.52 1.83
N ALA A 66 8.49 -12.35 2.43
CA ALA A 66 7.40 -11.44 2.09
C ALA A 66 7.66 -10.71 0.76
N ASN A 67 6.57 -10.37 0.09
CA ASN A 67 6.58 -9.51 -1.08
C ASN A 67 6.42 -8.04 -0.66
N VAL A 68 7.12 -7.14 -1.34
CA VAL A 68 6.86 -5.70 -1.31
C VAL A 68 6.37 -5.26 -2.68
N THR A 69 5.33 -4.45 -2.70
CA THR A 69 4.76 -3.89 -3.93
C THR A 69 4.91 -2.38 -3.92
N TRP A 70 5.58 -1.83 -4.92
CA TRP A 70 5.62 -0.39 -5.17
C TRP A 70 4.59 -0.04 -6.24
N LYS A 71 3.82 1.02 -6.00
CA LYS A 71 2.84 1.55 -6.93
C LYS A 71 3.14 3.00 -7.25
N ASN A 72 3.23 3.35 -8.52
CA ASN A 72 3.40 4.73 -8.92
C ASN A 72 2.05 5.45 -9.01
N ASP A 73 1.79 6.32 -8.03
CA ASP A 73 0.62 7.19 -8.00
C ASP A 73 0.91 8.62 -8.53
N ASP A 74 2.18 8.94 -8.86
CA ASP A 74 2.58 10.19 -9.51
C ASP A 74 2.20 10.21 -11.01
N SER A 75 2.14 11.39 -11.57
CA SER A 75 1.96 11.61 -13.01
C SER A 75 3.25 11.46 -13.83
N VAL A 76 4.41 11.40 -13.18
CA VAL A 76 5.72 11.26 -13.79
C VAL A 76 6.26 9.84 -13.63
N PRO A 77 7.14 9.39 -14.55
CA PRO A 77 7.73 8.06 -14.45
C PRO A 77 8.76 7.97 -13.32
N HIS A 78 8.83 6.81 -12.67
CA HIS A 78 9.84 6.47 -11.66
C HIS A 78 10.47 5.11 -11.98
N ARG A 79 11.68 4.88 -11.46
CA ARG A 79 12.36 3.58 -11.55
C ARG A 79 13.08 3.28 -10.25
N ILE A 80 12.76 2.15 -9.63
CA ILE A 80 13.31 1.72 -8.35
C ILE A 80 14.62 0.97 -8.61
N LEU A 81 15.66 1.31 -7.87
CA LEU A 81 16.96 0.65 -7.94
C LEU A 81 17.50 0.47 -6.52
N SER A 82 17.81 -0.77 -6.15
CA SER A 82 18.52 -1.06 -4.90
C SER A 82 19.98 -0.59 -4.99
N ASP A 83 20.49 0.00 -3.92
CA ASP A 83 21.87 0.50 -3.84
C ASP A 83 22.90 -0.63 -3.95
N THR A 84 22.50 -1.86 -3.60
CA THR A 84 23.32 -3.07 -3.72
C THR A 84 22.99 -3.90 -4.97
N ASN A 85 22.17 -3.39 -5.88
CA ASN A 85 21.68 -4.11 -7.07
C ASN A 85 20.91 -5.41 -6.76
N ALA A 86 20.34 -5.54 -5.55
CA ALA A 86 19.55 -6.71 -5.17
C ALA A 86 18.23 -6.81 -5.96
N PHE A 87 17.66 -5.66 -6.36
CA PHE A 87 16.47 -5.57 -7.20
C PHE A 87 16.45 -4.27 -8.00
N SER A 88 15.71 -4.31 -9.11
CA SER A 88 15.50 -3.16 -10.00
C SER A 88 14.16 -3.31 -10.71
N SER A 89 13.36 -2.24 -10.72
CA SER A 89 12.11 -2.22 -11.50
C SER A 89 12.35 -1.81 -12.96
N PRO A 90 11.42 -2.09 -13.88
CA PRO A 90 11.29 -1.32 -15.10
C PRO A 90 10.92 0.13 -14.77
N THR A 91 10.82 0.99 -15.78
CA THR A 91 10.21 2.32 -15.62
C THR A 91 8.72 2.14 -15.31
N LEU A 92 8.26 2.74 -14.22
CA LEU A 92 6.88 2.71 -13.77
C LEU A 92 6.21 4.02 -14.15
N ASN A 93 5.23 3.98 -15.03
CA ASN A 93 4.34 5.10 -15.35
C ASN A 93 3.23 5.19 -14.29
N LYS A 94 2.41 6.23 -14.34
CA LYS A 94 1.27 6.38 -13.43
C LYS A 94 0.36 5.15 -13.44
N GLY A 95 0.13 4.58 -12.27
CA GLY A 95 -0.68 3.39 -12.04
C GLY A 95 0.08 2.07 -12.14
N ASP A 96 1.29 2.06 -12.69
CA ASP A 96 2.11 0.86 -12.78
C ASP A 96 2.56 0.38 -11.39
N VAL A 97 2.75 -0.93 -11.29
CA VAL A 97 3.20 -1.60 -10.07
C VAL A 97 4.44 -2.45 -10.33
N TYR A 98 5.29 -2.57 -9.30
CA TYR A 98 6.41 -3.48 -9.29
C TYR A 98 6.40 -4.25 -7.97
N THR A 99 6.58 -5.57 -8.02
CA THR A 99 6.61 -6.43 -6.83
C THR A 99 7.92 -7.21 -6.79
N PHE A 100 8.53 -7.27 -5.61
CA PHE A 100 9.74 -8.04 -5.37
C PHE A 100 9.62 -8.84 -4.06
N GLN A 101 10.07 -10.11 -4.09
CA GLN A 101 10.10 -10.99 -2.92
C GLN A 101 11.45 -10.95 -2.22
N PHE A 102 11.46 -10.68 -0.92
CA PHE A 102 12.66 -10.59 -0.10
C PHE A 102 12.97 -11.93 0.60
N ASN A 103 13.85 -12.74 0.00
CA ASN A 103 14.22 -14.07 0.51
C ASN A 103 15.46 -14.08 1.42
N SER A 104 16.04 -12.92 1.71
CA SER A 104 17.19 -12.77 2.61
C SER A 104 16.90 -11.73 3.66
N THR A 105 17.36 -11.97 4.90
CA THR A 105 17.30 -10.97 5.98
C THR A 105 18.34 -9.89 5.75
N GLY A 106 18.06 -8.68 6.23
CA GLY A 106 18.98 -7.54 6.10
C GLY A 106 18.27 -6.22 5.86
N THR A 107 19.05 -5.20 5.63
CA THR A 107 18.56 -3.85 5.29
C THR A 107 18.91 -3.55 3.84
N PHE A 108 17.88 -3.20 3.06
CA PHE A 108 17.98 -2.93 1.64
C PHE A 108 17.61 -1.46 1.39
N ALA A 109 18.64 -0.64 1.25
CA ALA A 109 18.45 0.74 0.81
C ALA A 109 18.20 0.76 -0.70
N TYR A 110 17.36 1.70 -1.15
CA TYR A 110 17.03 1.89 -2.56
C TYR A 110 16.69 3.35 -2.85
N HIS A 111 16.73 3.70 -4.11
CA HIS A 111 16.42 5.05 -4.59
C HIS A 111 15.66 4.98 -5.93
N CYS A 112 15.13 6.13 -6.35
CA CYS A 112 14.65 6.29 -7.72
C CYS A 112 15.82 6.68 -8.63
N SER A 113 16.12 5.86 -9.65
CA SER A 113 17.24 6.14 -10.56
C SER A 113 17.01 7.35 -11.49
N ILE A 114 15.77 7.84 -11.59
CA ILE A 114 15.40 9.03 -12.36
C ILE A 114 15.48 10.29 -11.47
N HIS A 115 15.05 10.15 -10.20
CA HIS A 115 15.00 11.23 -9.22
C HIS A 115 15.82 10.83 -7.98
N THR A 116 17.14 10.98 -8.05
CA THR A 116 18.11 10.37 -7.12
C THR A 116 18.00 10.83 -5.66
N TYR A 117 17.29 11.93 -5.40
CA TYR A 117 17.00 12.38 -4.02
C TYR A 117 15.87 11.57 -3.34
N MET A 118 15.09 10.80 -4.10
CA MET A 118 14.06 9.91 -3.55
C MET A 118 14.72 8.63 -3.04
N THR A 119 14.70 8.41 -1.74
CA THR A 119 15.31 7.24 -1.09
C THR A 119 14.31 6.50 -0.23
N GLY A 120 14.54 5.21 -0.06
CA GLY A 120 13.75 4.35 0.81
C GLY A 120 14.57 3.19 1.37
N THR A 121 14.00 2.49 2.36
CA THR A 121 14.67 1.37 3.03
C THR A 121 13.67 0.26 3.35
N ILE A 122 14.01 -0.97 2.99
CA ILE A 122 13.30 -2.17 3.42
C ILE A 122 14.16 -2.92 4.44
N THR A 123 13.62 -3.17 5.62
CA THR A 123 14.27 -4.01 6.65
C THR A 123 13.58 -5.36 6.69
N VAL A 124 14.33 -6.42 6.41
CA VAL A 124 13.84 -7.80 6.38
C VAL A 124 14.32 -8.53 7.62
N THR A 125 13.39 -8.94 8.47
CA THR A 125 13.65 -9.71 9.69
C THR A 125 13.42 -11.20 9.46
N ALA A 126 14.04 -12.05 10.29
CA ALA A 126 13.75 -13.47 10.28
C ALA A 126 12.29 -13.70 10.65
N THR A 127 11.65 -14.69 10.01
CA THR A 127 10.34 -15.15 10.45
C THR A 127 10.48 -15.78 11.84
N SER A 128 9.92 -15.17 12.87
CA SER A 128 9.86 -15.79 14.20
C SER A 128 8.87 -16.94 14.15
N THR A 129 9.35 -18.17 14.06
CA THR A 129 8.55 -19.33 14.38
C THR A 129 8.35 -19.30 15.90
N ALA A 130 7.19 -18.85 16.34
CA ALA A 130 6.80 -19.01 17.74
C ALA A 130 6.68 -20.52 18.01
N THR A 131 7.78 -21.13 18.49
CA THR A 131 7.70 -22.46 19.06
C THR A 131 6.90 -22.31 20.34
N SER A 132 5.63 -22.67 20.29
CA SER A 132 4.80 -22.87 21.47
C SER A 132 5.44 -24.01 22.26
N THR A 133 6.32 -23.70 23.18
CA THR A 133 6.76 -24.64 24.21
C THR A 133 5.56 -24.88 25.11
N ALA A 134 4.85 -25.98 24.87
CA ALA A 134 3.86 -26.48 25.80
C ALA A 134 4.56 -26.67 27.15
N ALA A 135 4.08 -25.98 28.17
CA ALA A 135 4.55 -26.14 29.54
C ALA A 135 4.41 -27.60 29.94
N PRO A 136 5.41 -28.22 30.58
CA PRO A 136 5.25 -29.58 31.10
C PRO A 136 4.14 -29.56 32.15
N THR A 137 3.10 -30.35 31.90
CA THR A 137 2.07 -30.66 32.89
C THR A 137 2.74 -31.31 34.12
N ALA A 138 2.82 -30.58 35.21
CA ALA A 138 3.26 -31.16 36.50
C ALA A 138 2.30 -32.27 36.88
N ALA A 139 2.79 -33.49 36.94
CA ALA A 139 2.05 -34.61 37.49
C ALA A 139 1.80 -34.35 38.95
N ALA A 140 0.53 -34.39 39.36
CA ALA A 140 0.13 -34.30 40.76
C ALA A 140 0.61 -35.57 41.52
N PRO A 141 1.12 -35.44 42.76
CA PRO A 141 1.47 -36.62 43.55
C PRO A 141 0.20 -37.33 43.99
N ILE A 142 0.18 -38.63 43.75
CA ILE A 142 -0.85 -39.54 44.29
C ILE A 142 -0.46 -39.87 45.70
N TYR A 143 -1.33 -39.52 46.68
CA TYR A 143 -1.39 -40.07 48.01
C TYR A 143 -2.43 -41.18 48.04
#